data_37a74fbd620dcfae56bb6bfd842d0979
#
_entry.id   37a74fbd620dcfae56bb6bfd842d0979
#
_cell.length_a   1.000
_cell.length_b   1.000
_cell.length_c   1.000
_cell.angle_alpha   90.00
_cell.angle_beta   90.00
_cell.angle_gamma   90.00
#
_symmetry.space_group_name_H-M   'P 1'
#
loop_
_entity.id
_entity.type
_entity.pdbx_description
1 polymer ?
#
loop_
_entity_poly.entity_id
_entity_poly.type
_entity_poly.pdbx_seq_one_letter_code
_entity_poly.pdbx_strand_id
1 'polypeptide(L)' 'MPLVHIELLEGRSEEKKQAMIRHITEAMAESLEIEPEEVDIIVREVRRKDWATGGVTWDR' A
#
# COMPACT_ATOMS: atom_id res chain seq x y z
N MET A 1 8.59 -13.89 -8.30
CA MET A 1 8.81 -12.49 -7.91
C MET A 1 7.49 -11.74 -7.90
N PRO A 2 6.73 -11.66 -6.71
CA PRO A 2 5.43 -10.97 -6.67
C PRO A 2 5.58 -9.46 -6.58
N LEU A 3 4.61 -8.76 -7.15
CA LEU A 3 4.47 -7.31 -7.04
C LEU A 3 3.12 -6.99 -6.43
N VAL A 4 3.14 -6.18 -5.37
CA VAL A 4 1.94 -5.68 -4.73
C VAL A 4 1.79 -4.20 -5.06
N HIS A 5 0.63 -3.82 -5.54
CA HIS A 5 0.37 -2.44 -5.88
C HIS A 5 -0.71 -1.90 -4.93
N ILE A 6 -0.38 -0.85 -4.20
CA ILE A 6 -1.27 -0.31 -3.17
C ILE A 6 -1.56 1.14 -3.47
N GLU A 7 -2.84 1.51 -3.41
CA GLU A 7 -3.23 2.90 -3.47
C GLU A 7 -3.97 3.23 -2.18
N LEU A 8 -3.59 4.34 -1.55
CA LEU A 8 -4.26 4.78 -0.34
C LEU A 8 -4.38 6.30 -0.33
N LEU A 9 -5.33 6.76 0.48
CA LEU A 9 -5.50 8.19 0.67
C LEU A 9 -4.26 8.77 1.36
N GLU A 10 -3.89 9.97 0.96
CA GLU A 10 -2.79 10.69 1.61
C GLU A 10 -3.11 10.99 3.06
N GLY A 11 -2.08 11.28 3.84
CA GLY A 11 -2.28 11.75 5.20
C GLY A 11 -1.70 10.87 6.29
N ARG A 12 -1.28 9.66 5.95
CA ARG A 12 -0.65 8.80 6.95
C ARG A 12 0.82 9.15 7.10
N SER A 13 1.34 8.92 8.30
CA SER A 13 2.74 9.21 8.57
C SER A 13 3.64 8.24 7.80
N GLU A 14 4.87 8.69 7.59
CA GLU A 14 5.86 7.85 6.92
C GLU A 14 6.10 6.57 7.71
N GLU A 15 6.08 6.68 9.04
CA GLU A 15 6.29 5.52 9.90
C GLU A 15 5.22 4.46 9.69
N LYS A 16 3.96 4.89 9.57
CA LYS A 16 2.87 3.93 9.36
C LYS A 16 2.97 3.27 8.00
N LYS A 17 3.36 4.03 6.98
CA LYS A 17 3.53 3.45 5.66
C LYS A 17 4.66 2.44 5.64
N GLN A 18 5.78 2.75 6.30
CA GLN A 18 6.90 1.83 6.37
C GLN A 18 6.52 0.56 7.11
N ALA A 19 5.76 0.68 8.18
CA ALA A 19 5.29 -0.48 8.92
C ALA A 19 4.40 -1.37 8.06
N MET A 20 3.49 -0.76 7.31
CA MET A 20 2.61 -1.49 6.41
C MET A 20 3.42 -2.27 5.37
N ILE A 21 4.39 -1.59 4.74
CA ILE A 21 5.23 -2.23 3.73
C ILE A 21 5.97 -3.43 4.33
N ARG A 22 6.52 -3.27 5.53
CA ARG A 22 7.24 -4.35 6.20
C ARG A 22 6.32 -5.52 6.52
N HIS A 23 5.14 -5.23 7.05
CA HIS A 23 4.20 -6.29 7.43
C HIS A 23 3.69 -7.05 6.22
N ILE A 24 3.38 -6.35 5.13
CA ILE A 24 2.91 -7.01 3.91
C ILE A 24 4.01 -7.89 3.33
N THR A 25 5.25 -7.37 3.32
CA THR A 25 6.38 -8.14 2.83
C THR A 25 6.55 -9.44 3.61
N GLU A 26 6.48 -9.34 4.95
CA GLU A 26 6.64 -10.51 5.81
C GLU A 26 5.52 -11.52 5.59
N ALA A 27 4.29 -11.02 5.48
CA ALA A 27 3.14 -11.91 5.28
C ALA A 27 3.22 -12.63 3.94
N MET A 28 3.63 -11.92 2.90
CA MET A 28 3.74 -12.53 1.58
C MET A 28 4.88 -13.55 1.52
N ALA A 29 6.01 -13.20 2.13
CA ALA A 29 7.14 -14.12 2.15
C ALA A 29 6.77 -15.41 2.86
N GLU A 30 6.09 -15.29 3.98
CA GLU A 30 5.65 -16.46 4.75
C GLU A 30 4.63 -17.28 3.98
N SER A 31 3.61 -16.61 3.41
CA SER A 31 2.53 -17.31 2.74
C SER A 31 2.99 -18.04 1.48
N LEU A 32 3.91 -17.43 0.72
CA LEU A 32 4.37 -18.00 -0.52
C LEU A 32 5.64 -18.82 -0.37
N GLU A 33 6.19 -18.86 0.84
CA GLU A 33 7.45 -19.57 1.13
C GLU A 33 8.57 -19.08 0.25
N ILE A 34 8.74 -17.75 0.19
CA ILE A 34 9.79 -17.09 -0.58
C ILE A 34 10.55 -16.16 0.34
N GLU A 35 11.68 -15.64 -0.15
CA GLU A 35 12.49 -14.71 0.63
C GLU A 35 11.86 -13.32 0.57
N PRO A 36 11.95 -12.54 1.66
CA PRO A 36 11.42 -11.16 1.64
C PRO A 36 11.99 -10.32 0.50
N GLU A 37 13.24 -10.58 0.13
CA GLU A 37 13.88 -9.83 -0.95
C GLU A 37 13.21 -10.02 -2.31
N GLU A 38 12.36 -11.03 -2.43
CA GLU A 38 11.66 -11.28 -3.70
C GLU A 38 10.35 -10.50 -3.82
N VAL A 39 9.92 -9.84 -2.75
CA VAL A 39 8.63 -9.14 -2.73
C VAL A 39 8.84 -7.67 -3.10
N ASP A 40 8.16 -7.23 -4.14
CA ASP A 40 8.16 -5.82 -4.53
C ASP A 40 6.84 -5.19 -4.17
N ILE A 41 6.88 -3.95 -3.68
CA ILE A 41 5.68 -3.21 -3.31
C ILE A 41 5.79 -1.80 -3.87
N ILE A 42 4.74 -1.36 -4.54
CA ILE A 42 4.63 0.02 -5.00
C ILE A 42 3.46 0.65 -4.27
N VAL A 43 3.70 1.78 -3.62
CA VAL A 43 2.66 2.50 -2.88
C VAL A 43 2.44 3.85 -3.55
N ARG A 44 1.18 4.14 -3.84
CA ARG A 44 0.80 5.44 -4.39
C ARG A 44 -0.17 6.11 -3.43
N GLU A 45 0.14 7.35 -3.04
CA GLU A 45 -0.78 8.14 -2.22
C GLU A 45 -1.62 9.01 -3.12
N VAL A 46 -2.93 9.01 -2.88
CA VAL A 46 -3.89 9.70 -3.71
C VAL A 46 -4.53 10.82 -2.89
N ARG A 47 -4.63 12.01 -3.47
CA ARG A 47 -5.26 13.14 -2.80
C ARG A 47 -6.75 12.90 -2.68
N ARG A 48 -7.36 13.45 -1.64
CA ARG A 48 -8.78 13.25 -1.40
C ARG A 48 -9.63 13.75 -2.58
N LYS A 49 -9.20 14.79 -3.25
CA LYS A 49 -9.94 15.31 -4.39
C LYS A 49 -9.86 14.38 -5.60
N ASP A 50 -8.95 13.43 -5.58
CA ASP A 50 -8.78 12.50 -6.69
C ASP A 50 -9.30 11.11 -6.37
N TRP A 51 -9.96 10.94 -5.23
CA TRP A 51 -10.54 9.67 -4.83
C TRP A 51 -12.04 9.83 -4.72
N ALA A 52 -12.78 9.16 -5.57
CA ALA A 52 -14.23 9.28 -5.60
C ALA A 52 -14.90 7.94 -5.36
N THR A 53 -15.99 7.99 -4.61
CA THR A 53 -16.83 6.83 -4.38
C THR A 53 -18.25 7.26 -4.73
N GLY A 54 -18.89 6.51 -5.65
CA GLY A 54 -20.25 6.85 -6.06
C GLY A 54 -20.34 8.22 -6.69
N GLY A 55 -19.26 8.68 -7.32
CA GLY A 55 -19.23 9.99 -7.97
C GLY A 55 -18.92 11.14 -7.03
N VAL A 56 -18.62 10.87 -5.77
CA VAL A 56 -18.35 11.92 -4.78
C VAL A 56 -16.89 11.79 -4.30
N THR A 57 -16.17 12.90 -4.40
CA THR A 57 -14.77 12.92 -3.97
C THR A 57 -14.66 13.02 -2.45
N TRP A 58 -13.53 12.55 -1.92
CA TRP A 58 -13.35 12.43 -0.47
C TRP A 58 -12.92 13.73 0.20
N ASP A 59 -12.76 14.80 -0.56
CA ASP A 59 -12.44 16.12 -0.01
C ASP A 59 -13.70 16.88 0.43
N ARG A 60 -14.86 16.25 0.39
CA ARG A 60 -16.14 16.88 0.74
C ARG A 60 -16.56 16.58 2.15
#